data_afe633e35b85a5a6d96653e3f7fe6c92
#
_entry.id   afe633e35b85a5a6d96653e3f7fe6c92
#
_cell.length_a   1.000
_cell.length_b   1.000
_cell.length_c   1.000
_cell.angle_alpha   90.00
_cell.angle_beta   90.00
_cell.angle_gamma   90.00
#
_symmetry.space_group_name_H-M   'P 1'
#
loop_
_entity.id
_entity.type
_entity.pdbx_description
1 polymer ?
#
loop_
_entity_poly.entity_id
_entity_poly.type
_entity_poly.pdbx_seq_one_letter_code
_entity_poly.pdbx_strand_id
1 'polypeptide(L)'
;MVLFFKNLTSNIFIKQIKIFFRLNKNYSKFVTNKSLYFYVFITPPFGYFFYLILKLLLVINSKYFKKYLSKKIFLSALRFVKVEEKIKISNLMHEYNSYDKEIDQNKFIGNKKISKILEELNSDGISDLGLLFSKQQCKDFINFLQNKTYYNSQTLLQSDGNPHTYDKNKKNLKSNSYLRFGPDINNSFEPLRNLAQNKELNELINSYLKFKSSIYLNNTWYNMPDTDFHYVRRIHRDYDDWKFLVVTIYWNDIDEESAPLGFFKKSHKNSNCQNLETKFTGSAGTVLIGDYFALHKGNVAKKSRYVSTIRYGKSFNYASVTTGFLEA
;
A
#
# COMPACT_ATOMS: atom_id res chain seq x y z
N MET A 1 5.11 38.08 -5.04
CA MET A 1 5.54 36.74 -5.39
C MET A 1 6.66 36.21 -4.48
N VAL A 2 7.77 36.89 -4.30
CA VAL A 2 8.91 36.44 -3.46
C VAL A 2 8.54 36.25 -1.98
N LEU A 3 7.73 37.12 -1.37
CA LEU A 3 7.26 36.97 0.01
C LEU A 3 6.30 35.82 0.22
N PHE A 4 5.45 35.53 -0.76
CA PHE A 4 4.53 34.38 -0.73
C PHE A 4 5.28 33.03 -0.76
N PHE A 5 6.32 32.94 -1.58
CA PHE A 5 7.21 31.77 -1.61
C PHE A 5 8.02 31.62 -0.32
N LYS A 6 8.47 32.71 0.31
CA LYS A 6 9.24 32.65 1.57
C LYS A 6 8.43 32.07 2.73
N ASN A 7 7.16 32.44 2.86
CA ASN A 7 6.30 31.95 3.94
C ASN A 7 5.79 30.51 3.71
N LEU A 8 5.51 30.14 2.45
CA LEU A 8 5.06 28.78 2.11
C LEU A 8 6.20 27.77 2.24
N THR A 9 7.40 28.12 1.78
CA THR A 9 8.57 27.25 1.84
C THR A 9 9.09 27.05 3.25
N SER A 10 9.04 28.09 4.12
CA SER A 10 9.53 27.97 5.49
C SER A 10 8.71 26.98 6.33
N ASN A 11 7.37 27.06 6.27
CA ASN A 11 6.51 26.19 7.07
C ASN A 11 6.54 24.72 6.61
N ILE A 12 6.55 24.47 5.29
CA ILE A 12 6.63 23.12 4.74
C ILE A 12 8.02 22.53 4.99
N PHE A 13 9.08 23.30 4.78
CA PHE A 13 10.46 22.91 5.01
C PHE A 13 10.72 22.59 6.49
N ILE A 14 10.27 23.45 7.41
CA ILE A 14 10.36 23.21 8.86
C ILE A 14 9.56 21.95 9.26
N LYS A 15 8.38 21.73 8.68
CA LYS A 15 7.59 20.54 8.93
C LYS A 15 8.29 19.28 8.45
N GLN A 16 8.93 19.32 7.27
CA GLN A 16 9.73 18.21 6.73
C GLN A 16 10.98 17.94 7.58
N ILE A 17 11.68 18.99 8.03
CA ILE A 17 12.82 18.87 8.94
C ILE A 17 12.39 18.24 10.28
N LYS A 18 11.27 18.67 10.87
CA LYS A 18 10.74 18.07 12.10
C LYS A 18 10.39 16.60 11.92
N ILE A 19 9.78 16.23 10.80
CA ILE A 19 9.51 14.83 10.44
C ILE A 19 10.83 14.06 10.30
N PHE A 20 11.81 14.61 9.59
CA PHE A 20 13.13 14.04 9.42
C PHE A 20 13.85 13.75 10.75
N PHE A 21 13.91 14.72 11.65
CA PHE A 21 14.55 14.53 12.95
C PHE A 21 13.78 13.56 13.86
N ARG A 22 12.45 13.57 13.80
CA ARG A 22 11.62 12.66 14.58
C ARG A 22 11.76 11.21 14.10
N LEU A 23 11.88 11.02 12.79
CA LEU A 23 12.16 9.74 12.17
C LEU A 23 13.59 9.27 12.52
N ASN A 24 14.59 10.12 12.39
CA ASN A 24 16.00 9.77 12.57
C ASN A 24 16.30 9.24 14.00
N LYS A 25 15.64 9.79 15.02
CA LYS A 25 15.81 9.35 16.41
C LYS A 25 15.35 7.90 16.64
N ASN A 26 14.39 7.41 15.86
CA ASN A 26 13.79 6.08 16.05
C ASN A 26 14.31 5.03 15.04
N TYR A 27 15.01 5.43 13.97
CA TYR A 27 15.30 4.58 12.79
C TYR A 27 16.75 4.22 12.57
N SER A 28 17.70 4.94 13.19
CA SER A 28 19.13 4.65 12.99
C SER A 28 19.52 3.20 13.34
N LYS A 29 18.69 2.52 14.14
CA LYS A 29 18.88 1.11 14.53
C LYS A 29 18.43 0.10 13.46
N PHE A 30 17.62 0.49 12.46
CA PHE A 30 16.93 -0.44 11.56
C PHE A 30 17.41 -0.41 10.11
N VAL A 31 18.14 0.62 9.71
CA VAL A 31 18.57 0.80 8.33
C VAL A 31 20.03 0.46 8.21
N THR A 32 20.33 -0.81 7.97
CA THR A 32 21.72 -1.29 7.72
C THR A 32 22.19 -1.00 6.31
N ASN A 33 21.28 -0.79 5.36
CA ASN A 33 21.60 -0.53 3.96
C ASN A 33 21.70 0.97 3.68
N LYS A 34 22.89 1.45 3.28
CA LYS A 34 23.16 2.87 2.98
C LYS A 34 22.25 3.46 1.90
N SER A 35 21.87 2.70 0.89
CA SER A 35 20.97 3.16 -0.16
C SER A 35 19.55 3.33 0.36
N LEU A 36 19.08 2.43 1.19
CA LEU A 36 17.78 2.54 1.86
C LEU A 36 17.74 3.74 2.80
N TYR A 37 18.81 3.97 3.58
CA TYR A 37 18.95 5.16 4.43
C TYR A 37 18.82 6.45 3.62
N PHE A 38 19.49 6.53 2.46
CA PHE A 38 19.37 7.68 1.55
C PHE A 38 17.91 7.92 1.12
N TYR A 39 17.20 6.88 0.66
CA TYR A 39 15.82 7.02 0.20
C TYR A 39 14.83 7.31 1.32
N VAL A 40 15.01 6.73 2.49
CA VAL A 40 14.09 6.90 3.62
C VAL A 40 14.27 8.24 4.32
N PHE A 41 15.52 8.69 4.50
CA PHE A 41 15.84 9.84 5.33
C PHE A 41 16.23 11.10 4.55
N ILE A 42 16.88 10.95 3.42
CA ILE A 42 17.40 12.11 2.67
C ILE A 42 16.37 12.61 1.65
N THR A 43 15.66 11.71 0.95
CA THR A 43 14.69 12.15 -0.08
C THR A 43 13.43 12.83 0.46
N PRO A 44 12.84 12.46 1.61
CA PRO A 44 11.63 13.13 2.10
C PRO A 44 11.80 14.63 2.36
N PRO A 45 12.89 15.14 2.95
CA PRO A 45 13.11 16.58 3.10
C PRO A 45 13.14 17.34 1.79
N PHE A 46 13.58 16.69 0.73
CA PHE A 46 13.67 17.25 -0.61
C PHE A 46 12.45 16.97 -1.49
N GLY A 47 11.46 16.24 -0.99
CA GLY A 47 10.26 15.88 -1.75
C GLY A 47 9.54 17.07 -2.35
N TYR A 48 9.44 18.20 -1.61
CA TYR A 48 8.87 19.43 -2.12
C TYR A 48 9.71 20.06 -3.23
N PHE A 49 11.03 20.04 -3.11
CA PHE A 49 11.93 20.51 -4.15
C PHE A 49 11.78 19.67 -5.44
N PHE A 50 11.72 18.36 -5.33
CA PHE A 50 11.45 17.48 -6.47
C PHE A 50 10.05 17.69 -7.06
N TYR A 51 9.06 18.03 -6.24
CA TYR A 51 7.74 18.42 -6.73
C TYR A 51 7.79 19.70 -7.58
N LEU A 52 8.55 20.72 -7.16
CA LEU A 52 8.73 21.95 -7.95
C LEU A 52 9.43 21.66 -9.28
N ILE A 53 10.49 20.84 -9.26
CA ILE A 53 11.16 20.39 -10.49
C ILE A 53 10.17 19.62 -11.38
N LEU A 54 9.38 18.73 -10.80
CA LEU A 54 8.36 17.98 -11.52
C LEU A 54 7.36 18.91 -12.23
N LYS A 55 6.88 19.95 -11.54
CA LYS A 55 5.98 20.95 -12.14
C LYS A 55 6.62 21.67 -13.31
N LEU A 56 7.86 22.11 -13.16
CA LEU A 56 8.60 22.77 -14.23
C LEU A 56 8.74 21.84 -15.46
N LEU A 57 9.09 20.60 -15.22
CA LEU A 57 9.29 19.61 -16.24
C LEU A 57 7.99 19.20 -16.94
N LEU A 58 6.85 19.21 -16.26
CA LEU A 58 5.53 18.99 -16.86
C LEU A 58 5.13 20.11 -17.84
N VAL A 59 5.61 21.35 -17.61
CA VAL A 59 5.39 22.48 -18.52
C VAL A 59 6.23 22.34 -19.80
N ILE A 60 7.45 21.81 -19.68
CA ILE A 60 8.40 21.69 -20.80
C ILE A 60 8.03 20.57 -21.77
N ASN A 61 7.19 19.60 -21.34
CA ASN A 61 6.64 18.49 -22.14
C ASN A 61 7.66 17.75 -23.07
N SER A 62 8.90 17.56 -22.59
CA SER A 62 9.93 16.93 -23.42
C SER A 62 9.87 15.39 -23.34
N LYS A 63 10.15 14.71 -24.48
CA LYS A 63 10.27 13.23 -24.53
C LYS A 63 11.31 12.68 -23.54
N TYR A 64 12.36 13.44 -23.28
CA TYR A 64 13.41 13.08 -22.32
C TYR A 64 12.90 13.04 -20.87
N PHE A 65 11.92 13.86 -20.55
CA PHE A 65 11.35 13.96 -19.21
C PHE A 65 10.62 12.68 -18.78
N LYS A 66 9.86 12.05 -19.69
CA LYS A 66 9.10 10.81 -19.40
C LYS A 66 10.01 9.70 -18.84
N LYS A 67 11.27 9.60 -19.35
CA LYS A 67 12.26 8.65 -18.87
C LYS A 67 12.74 8.93 -17.44
N TYR A 68 12.76 10.19 -17.02
CA TYR A 68 13.22 10.57 -15.67
C TYR A 68 12.12 10.46 -14.61
N LEU A 69 10.84 10.56 -14.95
CA LEU A 69 9.72 10.39 -14.03
C LEU A 69 9.72 9.02 -13.34
N SER A 70 10.23 7.99 -14.03
CA SER A 70 10.35 6.65 -13.48
C SER A 70 11.46 6.51 -12.42
N LYS A 71 12.29 7.52 -12.21
CA LYS A 71 13.34 7.47 -11.19
C LYS A 71 12.74 7.58 -9.80
N LYS A 72 13.18 6.72 -8.90
CA LYS A 72 12.74 6.65 -7.50
C LYS A 72 12.78 8.01 -6.77
N ILE A 73 13.71 8.91 -7.15
CA ILE A 73 13.84 10.23 -6.53
C ILE A 73 12.57 11.09 -6.69
N PHE A 74 11.84 10.96 -7.82
CA PHE A 74 10.60 11.70 -8.03
C PHE A 74 9.41 11.12 -7.25
N LEU A 75 9.50 9.87 -6.77
CA LEU A 75 8.46 9.29 -5.91
C LEU A 75 8.36 10.03 -4.58
N SER A 76 9.44 10.66 -4.11
CA SER A 76 9.40 11.50 -2.91
C SER A 76 8.48 12.72 -3.07
N ALA A 77 8.22 13.16 -4.30
CA ALA A 77 7.32 14.25 -4.61
C ALA A 77 5.82 13.87 -4.49
N LEU A 78 5.47 12.57 -4.51
CA LEU A 78 4.09 12.08 -4.51
C LEU A 78 3.23 12.68 -3.40
N ARG A 79 3.80 12.92 -2.22
CA ARG A 79 3.08 13.48 -1.06
C ARG A 79 2.62 14.93 -1.25
N PHE A 80 3.17 15.62 -2.24
CA PHE A 80 2.87 17.02 -2.55
C PHE A 80 2.03 17.16 -3.80
N VAL A 81 1.88 16.08 -4.58
CA VAL A 81 1.14 16.04 -5.83
C VAL A 81 -0.36 15.96 -5.54
N LYS A 82 -1.15 16.82 -6.17
CA LYS A 82 -2.61 16.73 -6.12
C LYS A 82 -3.10 15.51 -6.89
N VAL A 83 -4.32 15.05 -6.58
CA VAL A 83 -4.92 13.87 -7.23
C VAL A 83 -4.94 14.01 -8.75
N GLU A 84 -5.35 15.18 -9.24
CA GLU A 84 -5.47 15.49 -10.66
C GLU A 84 -4.10 15.53 -11.35
N GLU A 85 -3.07 16.06 -10.66
CA GLU A 85 -1.69 16.09 -11.15
C GLU A 85 -1.11 14.66 -11.21
N LYS A 86 -1.39 13.84 -10.19
CA LYS A 86 -0.96 12.43 -10.19
C LYS A 86 -1.52 11.66 -11.37
N ILE A 87 -2.80 11.87 -11.70
CA ILE A 87 -3.44 11.23 -12.85
C ILE A 87 -2.72 11.64 -14.15
N LYS A 88 -2.47 12.93 -14.34
CA LYS A 88 -1.72 13.43 -15.50
C LYS A 88 -0.33 12.80 -15.63
N ILE A 89 0.41 12.76 -14.51
CA ILE A 89 1.75 12.17 -14.47
C ILE A 89 1.68 10.67 -14.75
N SER A 90 0.73 9.96 -14.15
CA SER A 90 0.52 8.54 -14.41
C SER A 90 0.25 8.27 -15.89
N ASN A 91 -0.61 9.06 -16.52
CA ASN A 91 -0.92 8.92 -17.95
C ASN A 91 0.31 9.17 -18.84
N LEU A 92 1.11 10.20 -18.54
CA LEU A 92 2.37 10.47 -19.25
C LEU A 92 3.37 9.32 -19.12
N MET A 93 3.40 8.64 -17.96
CA MET A 93 4.24 7.46 -17.76
C MET A 93 3.73 6.25 -18.56
N HIS A 94 2.41 6.14 -18.79
CA HIS A 94 1.82 5.05 -19.56
C HIS A 94 2.18 5.13 -21.03
N GLU A 95 2.15 6.33 -21.63
CA GLU A 95 2.56 6.51 -23.02
C GLU A 95 3.98 6.03 -23.30
N TYR A 96 4.84 5.97 -22.28
CA TYR A 96 6.23 5.51 -22.41
C TYR A 96 6.40 4.00 -22.18
N ASN A 97 5.47 3.35 -21.48
CA ASN A 97 5.59 1.95 -21.05
C ASN A 97 4.32 1.15 -21.38
N SER A 98 3.71 1.40 -22.55
CA SER A 98 2.45 0.78 -22.94
C SER A 98 2.46 -0.74 -22.72
N TYR A 99 1.46 -1.21 -22.00
CA TYR A 99 1.10 -2.61 -21.93
C TYR A 99 -0.06 -2.81 -22.90
N ASP A 100 0.27 -3.17 -24.14
CA ASP A 100 -0.68 -3.24 -25.24
C ASP A 100 -1.33 -4.62 -25.36
N LYS A 101 -1.08 -5.52 -24.42
CA LYS A 101 -1.69 -6.83 -24.43
C LYS A 101 -3.17 -6.73 -24.06
N GLU A 102 -4.04 -7.06 -25.02
CA GLU A 102 -5.47 -7.20 -24.76
C GLU A 102 -5.70 -8.34 -23.75
N ILE A 103 -6.49 -8.05 -22.73
CA ILE A 103 -6.96 -9.06 -21.78
C ILE A 103 -8.33 -9.56 -22.25
N ASP A 104 -8.55 -10.86 -22.15
CA ASP A 104 -9.87 -11.43 -22.34
C ASP A 104 -10.79 -11.02 -21.17
N GLN A 105 -11.61 -10.02 -21.44
CA GLN A 105 -12.53 -9.43 -20.47
C GLN A 105 -13.68 -10.36 -20.05
N ASN A 106 -13.91 -11.47 -20.78
CA ASN A 106 -14.93 -12.46 -20.45
C ASN A 106 -14.44 -13.50 -19.44
N LYS A 107 -13.14 -13.59 -19.18
CA LYS A 107 -12.61 -14.44 -18.15
C LYS A 107 -13.05 -14.01 -16.76
N PHE A 108 -12.93 -14.91 -15.81
CA PHE A 108 -13.32 -14.72 -14.42
C PHE A 108 -12.11 -14.80 -13.49
N ILE A 109 -12.18 -14.02 -12.41
CA ILE A 109 -11.37 -14.19 -11.22
C ILE A 109 -12.36 -14.44 -10.09
N GLY A 110 -12.30 -15.63 -9.49
CA GLY A 110 -13.37 -16.09 -8.62
C GLY A 110 -14.69 -16.20 -9.39
N ASN A 111 -15.70 -15.50 -8.91
CA ASN A 111 -17.04 -15.48 -9.51
C ASN A 111 -17.33 -14.20 -10.32
N LYS A 112 -16.35 -13.32 -10.49
CA LYS A 112 -16.52 -12.00 -11.11
C LYS A 112 -15.77 -11.90 -12.44
N LYS A 113 -16.44 -11.40 -13.48
CA LYS A 113 -15.82 -11.13 -14.79
C LYS A 113 -14.75 -10.06 -14.68
N ILE A 114 -13.65 -10.21 -15.43
CA ILE A 114 -12.55 -9.26 -15.51
C ILE A 114 -13.04 -7.87 -15.97
N SER A 115 -13.97 -7.81 -16.95
CA SER A 115 -14.59 -6.56 -17.37
C SER A 115 -15.22 -5.79 -16.22
N LYS A 116 -15.97 -6.49 -15.34
CA LYS A 116 -16.62 -5.88 -14.19
C LYS A 116 -15.62 -5.41 -13.14
N ILE A 117 -14.57 -6.19 -12.89
CA ILE A 117 -13.50 -5.80 -11.97
C ILE A 117 -12.80 -4.52 -12.47
N LEU A 118 -12.48 -4.44 -13.76
CA LEU A 118 -11.86 -3.27 -14.36
C LEU A 118 -12.78 -2.04 -14.31
N GLU A 119 -14.08 -2.21 -14.54
CA GLU A 119 -15.08 -1.15 -14.40
C GLU A 119 -15.10 -0.60 -12.95
N GLU A 120 -15.17 -1.47 -11.94
CA GLU A 120 -15.20 -1.08 -10.54
C GLU A 120 -13.88 -0.42 -10.09
N LEU A 121 -12.73 -0.95 -10.50
CA LEU A 121 -11.43 -0.32 -10.26
C LEU A 121 -11.35 1.07 -10.89
N ASN A 122 -11.86 1.22 -12.11
CA ASN A 122 -11.86 2.52 -12.79
C ASN A 122 -12.89 3.49 -12.21
N SER A 123 -14.06 3.05 -11.79
CA SER A 123 -15.10 3.92 -11.22
C SER A 123 -14.85 4.23 -9.75
N ASP A 124 -14.71 3.19 -8.94
CA ASP A 124 -14.71 3.25 -7.47
C ASP A 124 -13.30 3.21 -6.87
N GLY A 125 -12.32 2.67 -7.60
CA GLY A 125 -10.96 2.45 -7.12
C GLY A 125 -10.77 1.14 -6.38
N ILE A 126 -11.83 0.34 -6.22
CA ILE A 126 -11.78 -0.94 -5.50
C ILE A 126 -12.81 -1.91 -6.07
N SER A 127 -12.47 -3.19 -6.08
CA SER A 127 -13.37 -4.30 -6.42
C SER A 127 -13.24 -5.41 -5.39
N ASP A 128 -14.37 -5.99 -5.02
CA ASP A 128 -14.44 -7.23 -4.25
C ASP A 128 -14.45 -8.42 -5.23
N LEU A 129 -13.44 -9.29 -5.12
CA LEU A 129 -13.30 -10.48 -5.97
C LEU A 129 -14.09 -11.68 -5.44
N GLY A 130 -14.69 -11.55 -4.26
CA GLY A 130 -15.39 -12.63 -3.57
C GLY A 130 -14.43 -13.59 -2.85
N LEU A 131 -14.90 -14.82 -2.66
CA LEU A 131 -14.15 -15.86 -1.96
C LEU A 131 -13.17 -16.54 -2.92
N LEU A 132 -11.87 -16.29 -2.76
CA LEU A 132 -10.82 -16.96 -3.52
C LEU A 132 -10.11 -18.05 -2.70
N PHE A 133 -10.34 -18.11 -1.40
CA PHE A 133 -9.83 -19.15 -0.52
C PHE A 133 -10.99 -19.85 0.19
N SER A 134 -10.88 -21.17 0.34
CA SER A 134 -11.83 -21.94 1.13
C SER A 134 -11.64 -21.65 2.64
N LYS A 135 -12.69 -21.92 3.42
CA LYS A 135 -12.60 -21.84 4.89
C LYS A 135 -11.49 -22.72 5.46
N GLN A 136 -11.23 -23.89 4.82
CA GLN A 136 -10.15 -24.77 5.24
C GLN A 136 -8.79 -24.14 4.99
N GLN A 137 -8.54 -23.58 3.80
CA GLN A 137 -7.29 -22.88 3.49
C GLN A 137 -7.05 -21.70 4.44
N CYS A 138 -8.11 -20.99 4.85
CA CYS A 138 -7.99 -19.90 5.83
C CYS A 138 -7.58 -20.42 7.21
N LYS A 139 -8.18 -21.52 7.68
CA LYS A 139 -7.77 -22.17 8.93
C LYS A 139 -6.33 -22.67 8.86
N ASP A 140 -5.95 -23.28 7.74
CA ASP A 140 -4.59 -23.78 7.51
C ASP A 140 -3.58 -22.63 7.53
N PHE A 141 -3.93 -21.48 6.95
CA PHE A 141 -3.09 -20.29 6.99
C PHE A 141 -2.87 -19.79 8.43
N ILE A 142 -3.94 -19.66 9.21
CA ILE A 142 -3.83 -19.22 10.62
C ILE A 142 -2.99 -20.24 11.43
N ASN A 143 -3.14 -21.54 11.16
CA ASN A 143 -2.30 -22.58 11.78
C ASN A 143 -0.84 -22.49 11.31
N PHE A 144 -0.62 -22.18 10.03
CA PHE A 144 0.72 -21.99 9.45
C PHE A 144 1.48 -20.84 10.11
N LEU A 145 0.77 -19.82 10.61
CA LEU A 145 1.40 -18.71 11.34
C LEU A 145 1.94 -19.13 12.72
N GLN A 146 1.47 -20.27 13.27
CA GLN A 146 1.99 -20.78 14.55
C GLN A 146 3.51 -20.98 14.47
N ASN A 147 4.22 -20.51 15.47
CA ASN A 147 5.68 -20.55 15.58
C ASN A 147 6.44 -19.69 14.54
N LYS A 148 5.74 -18.88 13.73
CA LYS A 148 6.38 -17.94 12.82
C LYS A 148 6.86 -16.69 13.54
N THR A 149 7.88 -16.07 12.98
CA THR A 149 8.42 -14.81 13.50
C THR A 149 7.48 -13.66 13.21
N TYR A 150 7.21 -12.85 14.21
CA TYR A 150 6.51 -11.59 14.07
C TYR A 150 7.27 -10.46 14.78
N TYR A 151 6.87 -9.24 14.46
CA TYR A 151 7.36 -8.02 15.07
C TYR A 151 6.17 -7.20 15.57
N ASN A 152 6.30 -6.67 16.79
CA ASN A 152 5.31 -5.71 17.29
C ASN A 152 5.42 -4.42 16.49
N SER A 153 4.32 -3.96 15.92
CA SER A 153 4.31 -2.80 15.08
C SER A 153 3.29 -1.78 15.56
N GLN A 154 3.73 -0.57 15.87
CA GLN A 154 2.84 0.54 16.17
C GLN A 154 2.46 1.32 14.91
N THR A 155 3.34 1.31 13.92
CA THR A 155 3.09 1.84 12.57
C THR A 155 3.83 0.94 11.58
N LEU A 156 3.54 1.06 10.28
CA LEU A 156 4.39 0.47 9.24
C LEU A 156 5.87 0.89 9.44
N LEU A 157 6.10 1.91 10.24
CA LEU A 157 7.36 2.58 10.47
C LEU A 157 8.00 2.27 11.82
N GLN A 158 7.25 1.75 12.78
CA GLN A 158 7.67 1.60 14.17
C GLN A 158 7.42 0.17 14.62
N SER A 159 8.28 -0.72 14.16
CA SER A 159 8.47 -2.02 14.80
C SER A 159 9.36 -1.84 16.03
N ASP A 160 9.19 -2.66 17.07
CA ASP A 160 10.12 -2.74 18.19
C ASP A 160 11.50 -3.28 17.76
N GLY A 161 11.59 -3.77 16.51
CA GLY A 161 12.81 -4.30 15.92
C GLY A 161 13.24 -5.64 16.49
N ASN A 162 12.48 -6.17 17.43
CA ASN A 162 12.78 -7.45 18.07
C ASN A 162 11.91 -8.54 17.46
N PRO A 163 12.51 -9.64 16.99
CA PRO A 163 11.74 -10.79 16.51
C PRO A 163 11.11 -11.53 17.69
N HIS A 164 9.84 -11.87 17.53
CA HIS A 164 9.08 -12.67 18.49
C HIS A 164 8.54 -13.90 17.78
N THR A 165 8.30 -14.97 18.54
CA THR A 165 7.65 -16.19 18.03
C THR A 165 6.14 -16.12 18.30
N TYR A 166 5.35 -16.31 17.27
CA TYR A 166 3.90 -16.27 17.38
C TYR A 166 3.35 -17.54 18.00
N ASP A 167 2.52 -17.37 19.03
CA ASP A 167 1.70 -18.43 19.62
C ASP A 167 0.24 -17.97 19.69
N LYS A 168 -0.62 -18.60 18.90
CA LYS A 168 -2.05 -18.31 18.81
C LYS A 168 -2.80 -18.56 20.14
N ASN A 169 -2.26 -19.42 21.00
CA ASN A 169 -2.87 -19.77 22.29
C ASN A 169 -2.48 -18.79 23.42
N LYS A 170 -1.54 -17.90 23.16
CA LYS A 170 -1.06 -16.95 24.14
C LYS A 170 -2.03 -15.78 24.28
N LYS A 171 -2.82 -15.77 25.36
CA LYS A 171 -3.86 -14.76 25.63
C LYS A 171 -3.34 -13.32 25.83
N ASN A 172 -2.07 -13.15 26.23
CA ASN A 172 -1.47 -11.86 26.56
C ASN A 172 -0.32 -11.53 25.60
N LEU A 173 -0.60 -11.48 24.30
CA LEU A 173 0.31 -10.86 23.36
C LEU A 173 0.36 -9.36 23.68
N LYS A 174 1.38 -8.93 24.41
CA LYS A 174 1.60 -7.49 24.67
C LYS A 174 1.97 -6.81 23.35
N SER A 175 1.02 -6.15 22.73
CA SER A 175 1.30 -5.26 21.62
C SER A 175 0.32 -4.09 21.67
N ASN A 176 0.83 -2.92 21.39
CA ASN A 176 0.03 -1.70 21.39
C ASN A 176 -0.73 -1.49 20.07
N SER A 177 -0.70 -2.44 19.11
CA SER A 177 -1.45 -2.24 17.85
C SER A 177 -1.63 -3.47 16.95
N TYR A 178 -0.60 -4.02 16.35
CA TYR A 178 -0.70 -5.24 15.53
C TYR A 178 0.63 -6.00 15.43
N LEU A 179 0.52 -7.30 15.18
CA LEU A 179 1.66 -8.16 14.93
C LEU A 179 1.89 -8.22 13.43
N ARG A 180 3.11 -7.96 13.00
CA ARG A 180 3.52 -8.07 11.60
C ARG A 180 4.42 -9.26 11.42
N PHE A 181 3.99 -10.18 10.57
CA PHE A 181 4.79 -11.36 10.22
C PHE A 181 5.87 -11.00 9.20
N GLY A 182 6.92 -11.82 9.15
CA GLY A 182 8.02 -11.67 8.20
C GLY A 182 7.57 -11.80 6.72
N PRO A 183 8.35 -11.27 5.78
CA PRO A 183 7.98 -11.24 4.36
C PRO A 183 7.95 -12.63 3.70
N ASP A 184 8.61 -13.61 4.29
CA ASP A 184 8.65 -15.00 3.86
C ASP A 184 7.29 -15.72 3.94
N ILE A 185 6.39 -15.24 4.80
CA ILE A 185 5.06 -15.85 5.01
C ILE A 185 4.29 -15.99 3.70
N ASN A 186 4.22 -14.92 2.91
CA ASN A 186 3.43 -14.92 1.68
C ASN A 186 4.03 -15.82 0.59
N ASN A 187 5.33 -16.03 0.61
CA ASN A 187 6.01 -16.90 -0.34
C ASN A 187 5.99 -18.38 0.10
N SER A 188 5.93 -18.63 1.41
CA SER A 188 6.01 -19.98 1.99
C SER A 188 4.65 -20.66 2.10
N PHE A 189 3.54 -19.91 2.11
CA PHE A 189 2.19 -20.49 2.08
C PHE A 189 1.72 -20.66 0.63
N GLU A 190 1.66 -21.89 0.17
CA GLU A 190 1.43 -22.24 -1.23
C GLU A 190 0.17 -21.59 -1.84
N PRO A 191 -1.03 -21.63 -1.20
CA PRO A 191 -2.22 -21.02 -1.80
C PRO A 191 -2.05 -19.52 -2.04
N LEU A 192 -1.37 -18.79 -1.14
CA LEU A 192 -1.11 -17.37 -1.29
C LEU A 192 -0.09 -17.06 -2.39
N ARG A 193 0.95 -17.90 -2.50
CA ARG A 193 1.91 -17.84 -3.61
C ARG A 193 1.22 -18.10 -4.95
N ASN A 194 0.33 -19.09 -5.02
CA ASN A 194 -0.43 -19.40 -6.24
C ASN A 194 -1.34 -18.23 -6.66
N LEU A 195 -2.00 -17.53 -5.71
CA LEU A 195 -2.74 -16.31 -6.01
C LEU A 195 -1.81 -15.22 -6.58
N ALA A 196 -0.66 -15.00 -5.96
CA ALA A 196 0.32 -14.01 -6.41
C ALA A 196 0.84 -14.28 -7.83
N GLN A 197 0.94 -15.55 -8.21
CA GLN A 197 1.40 -16.02 -9.52
C GLN A 197 0.25 -16.25 -10.51
N ASN A 198 -1.01 -16.06 -10.10
CA ASN A 198 -2.15 -16.29 -10.97
C ASN A 198 -2.09 -15.41 -12.23
N LYS A 199 -2.15 -16.04 -13.40
CA LYS A 199 -1.96 -15.38 -14.69
C LYS A 199 -3.06 -14.36 -14.97
N GLU A 200 -4.31 -14.72 -14.75
CA GLU A 200 -5.48 -13.87 -15.00
C GLU A 200 -5.45 -12.63 -14.10
N LEU A 201 -5.11 -12.80 -12.81
CA LEU A 201 -4.95 -11.71 -11.87
C LEU A 201 -3.82 -10.76 -12.31
N ASN A 202 -2.68 -11.30 -12.69
CA ASN A 202 -1.54 -10.49 -13.14
C ASN A 202 -1.85 -9.76 -14.47
N GLU A 203 -2.56 -10.38 -15.41
CA GLU A 203 -2.99 -9.73 -16.65
C GLU A 203 -4.00 -8.61 -16.36
N LEU A 204 -4.97 -8.83 -15.47
CA LEU A 204 -5.91 -7.79 -15.01
C LEU A 204 -5.17 -6.60 -14.39
N ILE A 205 -4.23 -6.86 -13.48
CA ILE A 205 -3.43 -5.83 -12.80
C ILE A 205 -2.65 -5.02 -13.83
N ASN A 206 -1.95 -5.68 -14.76
CA ASN A 206 -1.18 -5.01 -15.80
C ASN A 206 -2.07 -4.20 -16.75
N SER A 207 -3.26 -4.70 -17.06
CA SER A 207 -4.25 -3.98 -17.89
C SER A 207 -4.76 -2.71 -17.21
N TYR A 208 -5.04 -2.75 -15.90
CA TYR A 208 -5.42 -1.56 -15.13
C TYR A 208 -4.25 -0.58 -14.99
N LEU A 209 -3.07 -1.09 -14.64
CA LEU A 209 -1.87 -0.27 -14.44
C LEU A 209 -1.33 0.31 -15.75
N LYS A 210 -1.64 -0.31 -16.91
CA LYS A 210 -1.12 0.00 -18.24
C LYS A 210 0.40 -0.21 -18.40
N PHE A 211 0.99 -1.03 -17.55
CA PHE A 211 2.38 -1.48 -17.64
C PHE A 211 2.54 -2.87 -17.01
N LYS A 212 3.64 -3.56 -17.36
CA LYS A 212 4.01 -4.81 -16.70
C LYS A 212 4.45 -4.51 -15.27
N SER A 213 3.64 -4.93 -14.31
CA SER A 213 3.92 -4.75 -12.88
C SER A 213 4.78 -5.87 -12.32
N SER A 214 5.34 -5.60 -11.15
CA SER A 214 5.97 -6.59 -10.28
C SER A 214 5.39 -6.47 -8.87
N ILE A 215 5.50 -7.54 -8.10
CA ILE A 215 5.22 -7.49 -6.67
C ILE A 215 6.42 -6.83 -6.00
N TYR A 216 6.19 -5.74 -5.27
CA TYR A 216 7.24 -5.02 -4.56
C TYR A 216 7.14 -5.12 -3.04
N LEU A 217 5.98 -5.56 -2.52
CA LEU A 217 5.77 -5.72 -1.10
C LEU A 217 4.66 -6.72 -0.80
N ASN A 218 4.96 -7.62 0.11
CA ASN A 218 4.02 -8.57 0.69
C ASN A 218 3.99 -8.39 2.20
N ASN A 219 2.79 -8.31 2.78
CA ASN A 219 2.63 -8.18 4.22
C ASN A 219 1.54 -9.09 4.74
N THR A 220 1.78 -9.68 5.90
CA THR A 220 0.75 -10.34 6.71
C THR A 220 0.78 -9.75 8.11
N TRP A 221 -0.39 -9.43 8.63
CA TRP A 221 -0.51 -8.94 10.01
C TRP A 221 -1.75 -9.46 10.71
N TYR A 222 -1.66 -9.46 12.01
CA TYR A 222 -2.74 -9.78 12.92
C TYR A 222 -3.05 -8.54 13.75
N ASN A 223 -4.29 -8.05 13.62
CA ASN A 223 -4.83 -6.99 14.46
C ASN A 223 -5.45 -7.61 15.70
N MET A 224 -4.97 -7.20 16.87
CA MET A 224 -5.56 -7.60 18.14
C MET A 224 -6.78 -6.74 18.47
N PRO A 225 -7.76 -7.28 19.20
CA PRO A 225 -8.86 -6.49 19.76
C PRO A 225 -8.34 -5.40 20.70
N ASP A 226 -9.13 -4.32 20.82
CA ASP A 226 -8.99 -3.26 21.82
C ASP A 226 -7.59 -2.64 21.94
N THR A 227 -6.85 -2.64 20.83
CA THR A 227 -5.56 -1.96 20.78
C THR A 227 -5.74 -0.48 20.56
N ASP A 228 -4.86 0.31 21.17
CA ASP A 228 -4.87 1.78 21.10
C ASP A 228 -4.76 2.33 19.69
N PHE A 229 -5.02 3.64 19.58
CA PHE A 229 -5.02 4.41 18.35
C PHE A 229 -3.75 4.22 17.54
N HIS A 230 -3.93 3.87 16.26
CA HIS A 230 -2.85 3.64 15.32
C HIS A 230 -2.97 4.58 14.10
N TYR A 231 -1.82 4.97 13.51
CA TYR A 231 -1.78 5.87 12.34
C TYR A 231 -2.62 5.35 11.16
N VAL A 232 -2.60 4.05 10.86
CA VAL A 232 -3.39 3.43 9.77
C VAL A 232 -4.91 3.46 10.00
N ARG A 233 -5.36 3.83 11.20
CA ARG A 233 -6.77 4.06 11.53
C ARG A 233 -7.25 5.46 11.15
N ARG A 234 -6.33 6.38 10.86
CA ARG A 234 -6.65 7.67 10.26
C ARG A 234 -6.89 7.51 8.77
N ILE A 235 -7.77 8.32 8.22
CA ILE A 235 -7.95 8.44 6.79
C ILE A 235 -6.63 8.89 6.17
N HIS A 236 -6.10 8.10 5.23
CA HIS A 236 -4.84 8.37 4.55
C HIS A 236 -4.86 7.85 3.12
N ARG A 237 -3.83 8.19 2.38
CA ARG A 237 -3.48 7.65 1.07
C ARG A 237 -2.14 6.96 1.19
N ASP A 238 -1.98 5.83 0.50
CA ASP A 238 -0.66 5.28 0.28
C ASP A 238 0.03 6.00 -0.88
N TYR A 239 1.34 6.19 -0.75
CA TYR A 239 2.17 6.89 -1.73
C TYR A 239 3.28 5.99 -2.25
N ASP A 240 2.95 4.73 -2.53
CA ASP A 240 3.94 3.71 -2.86
C ASP A 240 4.55 3.90 -4.25
N ASP A 241 3.72 4.23 -5.23
CA ASP A 241 4.12 4.45 -6.63
C ASP A 241 3.18 5.44 -7.31
N TRP A 242 3.52 5.89 -8.51
CA TRP A 242 2.65 6.70 -9.37
C TRP A 242 1.33 6.00 -9.68
N LYS A 243 1.36 4.69 -9.88
CA LYS A 243 0.19 3.83 -10.01
C LYS A 243 0.50 2.45 -9.47
N PHE A 244 -0.35 1.94 -8.61
CA PHE A 244 -0.17 0.65 -7.98
C PHE A 244 -1.50 0.08 -7.54
N LEU A 245 -1.56 -1.22 -7.36
CA LEU A 245 -2.72 -1.93 -6.81
C LEU A 245 -2.30 -2.74 -5.60
N VAL A 246 -3.25 -2.92 -4.70
CA VAL A 246 -3.11 -3.76 -3.52
C VAL A 246 -4.20 -4.82 -3.54
N VAL A 247 -3.79 -6.07 -3.47
CA VAL A 247 -4.67 -7.21 -3.23
C VAL A 247 -4.69 -7.45 -1.73
N THR A 248 -5.88 -7.45 -1.12
CA THR A 248 -6.09 -7.63 0.32
C THR A 248 -6.89 -8.90 0.55
N ILE A 249 -6.41 -9.77 1.43
CA ILE A 249 -6.99 -11.08 1.73
C ILE A 249 -7.41 -11.12 3.20
N TYR A 250 -8.65 -11.53 3.47
CA TYR A 250 -9.17 -11.78 4.80
C TYR A 250 -9.06 -13.26 5.15
N TRP A 251 -8.33 -13.57 6.22
CA TRP A 251 -8.11 -14.94 6.66
C TRP A 251 -9.10 -15.43 7.72
N ASN A 252 -9.89 -14.53 8.28
CA ASN A 252 -11.04 -14.84 9.16
C ASN A 252 -12.24 -13.99 8.75
N ASP A 253 -13.40 -14.31 9.27
CA ASP A 253 -14.60 -13.51 9.03
C ASP A 253 -14.40 -12.07 9.54
N ILE A 254 -14.72 -11.10 8.71
CA ILE A 254 -14.62 -9.68 8.99
C ILE A 254 -16.01 -9.05 8.99
N ASP A 255 -16.50 -8.73 10.16
CA ASP A 255 -17.70 -7.96 10.40
C ASP A 255 -17.37 -6.49 10.77
N GLU A 256 -18.37 -5.72 11.14
CA GLU A 256 -18.22 -4.31 11.56
C GLU A 256 -17.28 -4.13 12.78
N GLU A 257 -17.17 -5.14 13.64
CA GLU A 257 -16.34 -5.12 14.85
C GLU A 257 -14.92 -5.65 14.61
N SER A 258 -14.70 -6.31 13.47
CA SER A 258 -13.40 -6.90 13.11
C SER A 258 -12.49 -5.94 12.36
N ALA A 259 -12.70 -4.63 12.48
CA ALA A 259 -11.95 -3.58 11.79
C ALA A 259 -11.93 -3.75 10.26
N PRO A 260 -13.08 -3.76 9.57
CA PRO A 260 -13.12 -3.85 8.13
C PRO A 260 -12.34 -2.72 7.48
N LEU A 261 -11.88 -2.94 6.24
CA LEU A 261 -11.27 -1.88 5.45
C LEU A 261 -12.32 -0.79 5.19
N GLY A 262 -12.07 0.42 5.68
CA GLY A 262 -12.81 1.60 5.28
C GLY A 262 -12.17 2.20 4.03
N PHE A 263 -12.92 2.27 2.93
CA PHE A 263 -12.42 2.76 1.66
C PHE A 263 -13.35 3.85 1.10
N PHE A 264 -12.78 4.95 0.66
CA PHE A 264 -13.53 6.09 0.13
C PHE A 264 -13.56 5.98 -1.39
N LYS A 265 -14.64 5.44 -1.91
CA LYS A 265 -14.82 5.24 -3.35
C LYS A 265 -14.60 6.52 -4.15
N LYS A 266 -14.07 6.39 -5.37
CA LYS A 266 -13.76 7.49 -6.31
C LYS A 266 -12.63 8.44 -5.86
N SER A 267 -12.16 8.34 -4.62
CA SER A 267 -11.15 9.27 -4.08
C SER A 267 -9.76 9.08 -4.70
N HIS A 268 -9.50 8.00 -5.45
CA HIS A 268 -8.30 7.82 -6.26
C HIS A 268 -8.23 8.79 -7.45
N LYS A 269 -9.37 9.35 -7.85
CA LYS A 269 -9.52 10.30 -8.97
C LYS A 269 -10.04 11.66 -8.57
N ASN A 270 -10.65 11.78 -7.39
CA ASN A 270 -11.28 13.02 -6.93
C ASN A 270 -10.89 13.29 -5.49
N SER A 271 -10.42 14.51 -5.21
CA SER A 271 -10.07 14.94 -3.86
C SER A 271 -11.27 15.13 -2.92
N ASN A 272 -12.46 15.36 -3.48
CA ASN A 272 -13.67 15.76 -2.73
C ASN A 272 -14.57 14.58 -2.31
N CYS A 273 -14.08 13.35 -2.27
CA CYS A 273 -14.87 12.15 -1.99
C CYS A 273 -14.77 11.65 -0.54
N GLN A 274 -14.60 12.55 0.43
CA GLN A 274 -14.40 12.15 1.83
C GLN A 274 -15.66 11.53 2.50
N ASN A 275 -16.84 11.77 1.94
CA ASN A 275 -18.13 11.34 2.52
C ASN A 275 -18.63 9.98 1.97
N LEU A 276 -17.85 9.30 1.13
CA LEU A 276 -18.24 8.06 0.47
C LEU A 276 -17.54 6.84 1.06
N GLU A 277 -17.38 6.78 2.38
CA GLU A 277 -16.80 5.62 3.03
C GLU A 277 -17.67 4.38 2.83
N THR A 278 -17.07 3.33 2.33
CA THR A 278 -17.62 1.98 2.30
C THR A 278 -16.76 1.08 3.16
N LYS A 279 -17.36 0.38 4.10
CA LYS A 279 -16.67 -0.65 4.89
C LYS A 279 -16.79 -1.99 4.17
N PHE A 280 -15.65 -2.61 3.92
CA PHE A 280 -15.59 -3.91 3.27
C PHE A 280 -15.55 -5.01 4.32
N THR A 281 -16.70 -5.57 4.64
CA THR A 281 -16.86 -6.80 5.44
C THR A 281 -16.78 -8.01 4.52
N GLY A 282 -16.63 -9.22 5.07
CA GLY A 282 -16.63 -10.45 4.29
C GLY A 282 -16.28 -11.67 5.11
N SER A 283 -16.64 -12.83 4.59
CA SER A 283 -16.26 -14.12 5.18
C SER A 283 -14.76 -14.41 4.97
N ALA A 284 -14.21 -15.32 5.77
CA ALA A 284 -12.85 -15.83 5.59
C ALA A 284 -12.67 -16.29 4.13
N GLY A 285 -11.58 -15.86 3.51
CA GLY A 285 -11.27 -16.12 2.10
C GLY A 285 -11.69 -15.01 1.14
N THR A 286 -12.35 -13.95 1.62
CA THR A 286 -12.67 -12.76 0.80
C THR A 286 -11.38 -12.07 0.35
N VAL A 287 -11.34 -11.71 -0.93
CA VAL A 287 -10.22 -11.00 -1.54
C VAL A 287 -10.71 -9.71 -2.18
N LEU A 288 -10.07 -8.61 -1.84
CA LEU A 288 -10.31 -7.29 -2.41
C LEU A 288 -9.12 -6.88 -3.26
N ILE A 289 -9.34 -6.10 -4.32
CA ILE A 289 -8.30 -5.44 -5.09
C ILE A 289 -8.61 -3.96 -5.21
N GLY A 290 -7.63 -3.08 -4.92
CA GLY A 290 -7.87 -1.64 -4.91
C GLY A 290 -6.66 -0.79 -5.23
N ASP A 291 -6.91 0.41 -5.76
CA ASP A 291 -5.95 1.50 -5.90
C ASP A 291 -5.86 2.25 -4.56
N TYR A 292 -4.89 1.88 -3.74
CA TYR A 292 -4.74 2.42 -2.37
C TYR A 292 -4.17 3.85 -2.34
N PHE A 293 -3.98 4.47 -3.49
CA PHE A 293 -3.91 5.93 -3.53
C PHE A 293 -5.28 6.57 -3.21
N ALA A 294 -6.39 5.85 -3.33
CA ALA A 294 -7.66 6.28 -2.76
C ALA A 294 -7.53 6.50 -1.24
N LEU A 295 -8.35 7.38 -0.71
CA LEU A 295 -8.49 7.54 0.74
C LEU A 295 -9.01 6.23 1.33
N HIS A 296 -8.34 5.77 2.37
CA HIS A 296 -8.73 4.56 3.09
C HIS A 296 -8.27 4.63 4.55
N LYS A 297 -8.78 3.72 5.37
CA LYS A 297 -8.38 3.57 6.77
C LYS A 297 -8.61 2.14 7.25
N GLY A 298 -7.87 1.73 8.27
CA GLY A 298 -8.24 0.61 9.13
C GLY A 298 -9.19 1.10 10.22
N ASN A 299 -10.24 0.35 10.50
CA ASN A 299 -11.13 0.66 11.62
C ASN A 299 -10.57 0.11 12.95
N VAL A 300 -11.17 0.51 14.08
CA VAL A 300 -10.83 -0.06 15.40
C VAL A 300 -11.35 -1.49 15.46
N ALA A 301 -10.50 -2.42 15.91
CA ALA A 301 -10.85 -3.81 16.06
C ALA A 301 -11.37 -4.07 17.49
N LYS A 302 -12.61 -4.56 17.61
CA LYS A 302 -13.11 -5.20 18.83
C LYS A 302 -12.92 -6.72 18.77
N LYS A 303 -12.78 -7.27 17.56
CA LYS A 303 -12.48 -8.67 17.28
C LYS A 303 -11.17 -8.78 16.51
N SER A 304 -10.51 -9.91 16.62
CA SER A 304 -9.24 -10.16 15.92
C SER A 304 -9.41 -10.19 14.40
N ARG A 305 -8.40 -9.73 13.67
CA ARG A 305 -8.33 -9.76 12.20
C ARG A 305 -6.97 -10.22 11.72
N TYR A 306 -6.97 -11.24 10.87
CA TYR A 306 -5.81 -11.67 10.10
C TYR A 306 -5.94 -11.21 8.65
N VAL A 307 -4.96 -10.49 8.17
CA VAL A 307 -4.96 -9.90 6.83
C VAL A 307 -3.61 -10.09 6.17
N SER A 308 -3.63 -10.45 4.87
CA SER A 308 -2.46 -10.33 4.02
C SER A 308 -2.70 -9.29 2.92
N THR A 309 -1.62 -8.62 2.48
CA THR A 309 -1.66 -7.79 1.27
C THR A 309 -0.53 -8.15 0.35
N ILE A 310 -0.81 -8.07 -0.96
CA ILE A 310 0.18 -8.18 -2.04
C ILE A 310 0.10 -6.88 -2.84
N ARG A 311 1.23 -6.19 -3.00
CA ARG A 311 1.30 -4.88 -3.64
C ARG A 311 2.01 -4.97 -4.99
N TYR A 312 1.36 -4.43 -6.02
CA TYR A 312 1.80 -4.48 -7.40
C TYR A 312 2.05 -3.07 -7.93
N GLY A 313 3.21 -2.86 -8.53
CA GLY A 313 3.62 -1.59 -9.13
C GLY A 313 4.84 -1.76 -10.01
N LYS A 314 5.43 -0.65 -10.45
CA LYS A 314 6.66 -0.63 -11.24
C LYS A 314 7.90 -0.33 -10.40
N SER A 315 7.74 0.59 -9.47
CA SER A 315 8.80 1.01 -8.56
C SER A 315 8.19 1.23 -7.18
N PHE A 316 9.06 1.20 -6.19
CA PHE A 316 8.65 1.31 -4.82
C PHE A 316 9.18 2.60 -4.18
N ASN A 317 8.27 3.37 -3.59
CA ASN A 317 8.63 4.58 -2.86
C ASN A 317 9.08 4.25 -1.44
N TYR A 318 10.37 4.04 -1.25
CA TYR A 318 10.94 3.77 0.06
C TYR A 318 10.67 4.87 1.10
N ALA A 319 10.34 6.07 0.67
CA ALA A 319 9.97 7.16 1.58
C ALA A 319 8.55 7.05 2.12
N SER A 320 7.68 6.24 1.52
CA SER A 320 6.32 5.99 1.99
C SER A 320 6.22 4.82 2.94
N VAL A 321 7.15 3.88 2.83
CA VAL A 321 7.19 2.68 3.66
C VAL A 321 8.53 2.55 4.34
N THR A 322 8.49 2.53 5.60
CA THR A 322 9.62 2.29 6.45
C THR A 322 9.45 0.92 7.03
N THR A 323 9.87 -0.06 6.36
CA THR A 323 9.85 -1.40 6.89
C THR A 323 11.22 -2.01 6.74
N GLY A 324 11.80 -2.48 7.81
CA GLY A 324 12.97 -3.35 7.79
C GLY A 324 12.70 -4.70 7.12
N PHE A 325 11.72 -4.77 6.20
CA PHE A 325 11.28 -5.95 5.49
C PHE A 325 11.44 -5.82 3.97
N LEU A 326 12.37 -5.02 3.53
CA LEU A 326 12.63 -4.81 2.11
C LEU A 326 13.81 -5.66 1.65
N GLU A 327 13.78 -6.95 1.92
CA GLU A 327 14.67 -7.90 1.27
C GLU A 327 13.85 -9.07 0.76
N ALA A 328 13.71 -9.14 -0.54
CA ALA A 328 13.54 -10.35 -1.30
C ALA A 328 14.09 -10.12 -2.70
#